data_d0e0666b867d77f1b5304a0b7cfa66cf
#
_entry.id   d0e0666b867d77f1b5304a0b7cfa66cf
#
_cell.length_a   1.000
_cell.length_b   1.000
_cell.length_c   1.000
_cell.angle_alpha   90.00
_cell.angle_beta   90.00
_cell.angle_gamma   90.00
#
_symmetry.space_group_name_H-M   'P 1'
#
loop_
_entity.id
_entity.type
_entity.pdbx_description
1 polymer ?
#
loop_
_entity_poly.entity_id
_entity_poly.type
_entity_poly.pdbx_seq_one_letter_code
_entity_poly.pdbx_strand_id
1 'polypeptide(L)'
;MEREIDLKKISDGKLYTNKDMVKAGCGECQGCSDCCRGMGNSIFLDPMDIYRLTTGLECTFEDLLSTCVELQVVDGFIQPNMKMTGKEEQCPFLNEKGRCNIHAIRPGICRLFPLGRCYDGEGGFQYFLQIYECKKEPKSKVKIKNWQIGRASCRE
;
A
#
# COMPACT_ATOMS: atom_id res chain seq x y z
N MET A 1 -0.13 -4.17 -15.63
CA MET A 1 -0.71 -5.37 -14.98
C MET A 1 -2.12 -5.01 -14.52
N GLU A 2 -3.12 -5.46 -15.23
CA GLU A 2 -4.52 -5.29 -14.83
C GLU A 2 -4.91 -6.53 -14.03
N ARG A 3 -5.10 -6.35 -12.72
CA ARG A 3 -5.83 -7.36 -11.94
C ARG A 3 -7.32 -7.11 -12.22
N GLU A 4 -8.04 -8.09 -12.72
CA GLU A 4 -9.50 -8.06 -12.74
C GLU A 4 -10.01 -8.06 -11.30
N ILE A 5 -10.16 -6.88 -10.74
CA ILE A 5 -10.69 -6.68 -9.40
C ILE A 5 -12.16 -6.28 -9.56
N ASP A 6 -13.05 -7.06 -8.98
CA ASP A 6 -14.46 -6.65 -8.86
C ASP A 6 -14.57 -5.49 -7.86
N LEU A 7 -14.48 -4.26 -8.37
CA LEU A 7 -14.54 -3.04 -7.56
C LEU A 7 -15.78 -2.98 -6.68
N LYS A 8 -16.90 -3.60 -7.08
CA LYS A 8 -18.13 -3.64 -6.29
C LYS A 8 -17.99 -4.46 -5.02
N LYS A 9 -17.09 -5.44 -5.00
CA LYS A 9 -16.84 -6.28 -3.83
C LYS A 9 -15.89 -5.67 -2.81
N ILE A 10 -14.96 -4.81 -3.25
CA ILE A 10 -13.89 -4.29 -2.39
C ILE A 10 -14.00 -2.80 -2.07
N SER A 11 -14.85 -2.07 -2.80
CA SER A 11 -14.97 -0.61 -2.69
C SER A 11 -16.42 -0.17 -2.48
N ASP A 12 -16.62 1.11 -2.26
CA ASP A 12 -17.93 1.75 -2.22
C ASP A 12 -18.60 1.91 -3.61
N GLY A 13 -18.00 1.31 -4.64
CA GLY A 13 -18.49 1.33 -6.03
C GLY A 13 -18.28 2.67 -6.75
N LYS A 14 -17.53 3.61 -6.15
CA LYS A 14 -17.26 4.94 -6.73
C LYS A 14 -15.83 5.07 -7.17
N LEU A 15 -15.64 5.82 -8.24
CA LEU A 15 -14.33 6.29 -8.67
C LEU A 15 -14.17 7.77 -8.31
N TYR A 16 -12.97 8.12 -7.89
CA TYR A 16 -12.65 9.43 -7.36
C TYR A 16 -11.46 10.05 -8.11
N THR A 17 -11.45 11.36 -8.16
CA THR A 17 -10.33 12.17 -8.64
C THR A 17 -9.50 12.70 -7.46
N ASN A 18 -8.35 13.28 -7.71
CA ASN A 18 -7.52 13.91 -6.69
C ASN A 18 -8.19 15.11 -5.99
N LYS A 19 -9.27 15.66 -6.56
CA LYS A 19 -10.03 16.80 -6.02
C LYS A 19 -11.12 16.38 -5.02
N ASP A 20 -11.48 15.11 -5.02
CA ASP A 20 -12.58 14.59 -4.21
C ASP A 20 -12.21 14.37 -2.74
N MET A 21 -13.24 14.31 -1.91
CA MET A 21 -13.14 14.05 -0.47
C MET A 21 -13.58 12.61 -0.18
N VAL A 22 -12.78 11.86 0.57
CA VAL A 22 -13.07 10.48 0.98
C VAL A 22 -12.89 10.28 2.48
N LYS A 23 -13.61 9.31 3.05
CA LYS A 23 -13.46 8.90 4.46
C LYS A 23 -12.28 7.93 4.62
N ALA A 24 -11.07 8.47 4.53
CA ALA A 24 -9.83 7.69 4.64
C ALA A 24 -8.95 8.07 5.85
N GLY A 25 -9.22 9.17 6.51
CA GLY A 25 -8.42 9.64 7.63
C GLY A 25 -8.57 8.76 8.87
N CYS A 26 -7.54 8.00 9.22
CA CYS A 26 -7.54 6.99 10.28
C CYS A 26 -6.59 7.32 11.45
N GLY A 27 -6.26 8.62 11.67
CA GLY A 27 -5.40 9.02 12.79
C GLY A 27 -4.00 8.41 12.75
N GLU A 28 -3.36 8.44 11.58
CA GLU A 28 -2.00 7.91 11.34
C GLU A 28 -1.79 6.44 11.70
N CYS A 29 -2.85 5.65 11.69
CA CYS A 29 -2.81 4.20 11.97
C CYS A 29 -2.23 3.84 13.34
N GLN A 30 -2.42 4.68 14.35
CA GLN A 30 -1.94 4.39 15.70
C GLN A 30 -2.65 3.17 16.30
N GLY A 31 -1.87 2.13 16.64
CA GLY A 31 -2.37 0.89 17.24
C GLY A 31 -3.24 0.04 16.32
N CYS A 32 -3.20 0.27 15.00
CA CYS A 32 -3.87 -0.53 13.99
C CYS A 32 -2.84 -1.25 13.12
N SER A 33 -3.03 -2.53 12.86
CA SER A 33 -2.16 -3.37 12.03
C SER A 33 -2.89 -4.13 10.94
N ASP A 34 -4.18 -3.83 10.69
CA ASP A 34 -5.02 -4.60 9.76
C ASP A 34 -4.41 -4.68 8.35
N CYS A 35 -3.91 -3.57 7.79
CA CYS A 35 -3.25 -3.54 6.49
C CYS A 35 -1.80 -4.08 6.49
N CYS A 36 -1.34 -4.62 7.61
CA CYS A 36 -0.03 -5.27 7.75
C CYS A 36 -0.15 -6.78 8.00
N ARG A 37 -1.35 -7.35 7.89
CA ARG A 37 -1.66 -8.77 8.09
C ARG A 37 -2.58 -9.28 6.99
N GLY A 38 -2.42 -10.54 6.62
CA GLY A 38 -3.27 -11.19 5.63
C GLY A 38 -3.17 -10.61 4.21
N MET A 39 -2.08 -9.91 3.89
CA MET A 39 -1.95 -9.24 2.59
C MET A 39 -1.40 -10.17 1.50
N GLY A 40 -0.95 -11.38 1.84
CA GLY A 40 -0.39 -12.31 0.88
C GLY A 40 0.68 -11.66 0.00
N ASN A 41 0.52 -11.74 -1.30
CA ASN A 41 1.42 -11.16 -2.30
C ASN A 41 0.93 -9.81 -2.87
N SER A 42 0.03 -9.12 -2.21
CA SER A 42 -0.56 -7.88 -2.75
C SER A 42 0.30 -6.63 -2.54
N ILE A 43 1.33 -6.70 -1.69
CA ILE A 43 2.25 -5.58 -1.46
C ILE A 43 3.42 -5.66 -2.45
N PHE A 44 3.16 -5.30 -3.71
CA PHE A 44 4.23 -5.22 -4.71
C PHE A 44 5.05 -3.95 -4.53
N LEU A 45 6.32 -4.03 -4.92
CA LEU A 45 7.31 -2.97 -4.77
C LEU A 45 7.73 -2.48 -6.16
N ASP A 46 7.57 -1.19 -6.41
CA ASP A 46 8.10 -0.56 -7.60
C ASP A 46 9.60 -0.21 -7.44
N PRO A 47 10.31 0.19 -8.49
CA PRO A 47 11.73 0.54 -8.39
C PRO A 47 12.01 1.69 -7.40
N MET A 48 11.06 2.62 -7.23
CA MET A 48 11.20 3.71 -6.27
C MET A 48 11.00 3.23 -4.83
N ASP A 49 10.14 2.24 -4.62
CA ASP A 49 9.97 1.60 -3.32
C ASP A 49 11.25 0.86 -2.91
N ILE A 50 11.86 0.11 -3.83
CA ILE A 50 13.15 -0.54 -3.60
C ILE A 50 14.22 0.49 -3.25
N TYR A 51 14.35 1.55 -4.04
CA TYR A 51 15.31 2.64 -3.77
C TYR A 51 15.11 3.25 -2.37
N ARG A 52 13.88 3.51 -1.96
CA ARG A 52 13.58 4.07 -0.63
C ARG A 52 13.89 3.10 0.50
N LEU A 53 13.57 1.83 0.31
CA LEU A 53 13.85 0.80 1.31
C LEU A 53 15.36 0.61 1.47
N THR A 54 16.12 0.45 0.38
CA THR A 54 17.56 0.28 0.44
C THR A 54 18.25 1.49 1.05
N THR A 55 17.87 2.71 0.64
CA THR A 55 18.44 3.95 1.18
C THR A 55 18.07 4.16 2.65
N GLY A 56 16.81 3.94 3.01
CA GLY A 56 16.32 4.22 4.36
C GLY A 56 16.67 3.16 5.39
N LEU A 57 17.00 1.94 4.96
CA LEU A 57 17.49 0.85 5.80
C LEU A 57 19.01 0.67 5.72
N GLU A 58 19.69 1.46 4.87
CA GLU A 58 21.14 1.39 4.64
C GLU A 58 21.59 -0.03 4.25
N CYS A 59 20.85 -0.68 3.34
CA CYS A 59 21.10 -2.04 2.92
C CYS A 59 21.06 -2.19 1.39
N THR A 60 21.50 -3.31 0.87
CA THR A 60 21.44 -3.66 -0.56
C THR A 60 20.09 -4.28 -0.94
N PHE A 61 19.84 -4.43 -2.23
CA PHE A 61 18.65 -5.17 -2.70
C PHE A 61 18.74 -6.66 -2.36
N GLU A 62 19.94 -7.23 -2.40
CA GLU A 62 20.22 -8.61 -1.99
C GLU A 62 19.88 -8.83 -0.51
N ASP A 63 20.17 -7.86 0.36
CA ASP A 63 19.79 -7.92 1.77
C ASP A 63 18.25 -7.91 1.94
N LEU A 64 17.55 -7.10 1.15
CA LEU A 64 16.08 -7.11 1.15
C LEU A 64 15.52 -8.47 0.69
N LEU A 65 16.08 -9.05 -0.38
CA LEU A 65 15.67 -10.36 -0.89
C LEU A 65 15.89 -11.48 0.15
N SER A 66 16.97 -11.39 0.91
CA SER A 66 17.28 -12.38 1.95
C SER A 66 16.36 -12.29 3.17
N THR A 67 15.76 -11.12 3.42
CA THR A 67 15.04 -10.84 4.68
C THR A 67 13.54 -10.60 4.52
N CYS A 68 13.14 -9.69 3.65
CA CYS A 68 11.78 -9.14 3.65
C CYS A 68 11.14 -8.97 2.27
N VAL A 69 11.86 -9.28 1.18
CA VAL A 69 11.34 -9.22 -0.19
C VAL A 69 11.40 -10.59 -0.84
N GLU A 70 10.41 -10.92 -1.62
CA GLU A 70 10.39 -12.10 -2.48
C GLU A 70 10.13 -11.71 -3.94
N LEU A 71 10.60 -12.54 -4.87
CA LEU A 71 10.34 -12.35 -6.29
C LEU A 71 9.23 -13.28 -6.75
N GLN A 72 8.25 -12.72 -7.44
CA GLN A 72 7.16 -13.48 -8.05
C GLN A 72 7.14 -13.25 -9.56
N VAL A 73 6.70 -14.26 -10.30
CA VAL A 73 6.46 -14.12 -11.74
C VAL A 73 4.97 -13.91 -11.95
N VAL A 74 4.60 -12.74 -12.48
CA VAL A 74 3.21 -12.38 -12.76
C VAL A 74 3.15 -11.91 -14.21
N ASP A 75 2.32 -12.55 -15.02
CA ASP A 75 2.17 -12.26 -16.48
C ASP A 75 3.51 -12.22 -17.24
N GLY A 76 4.46 -13.10 -16.86
CA GLY A 76 5.79 -13.17 -17.49
C GLY A 76 6.79 -12.11 -16.99
N PHE A 77 6.42 -11.26 -16.03
CA PHE A 77 7.30 -10.27 -15.44
C PHE A 77 7.74 -10.68 -14.02
N ILE A 78 9.00 -10.48 -13.70
CA ILE A 78 9.52 -10.64 -12.34
C ILE A 78 9.13 -9.41 -11.53
N GLN A 79 8.40 -9.64 -10.45
CA GLN A 79 7.88 -8.58 -9.59
C GLN A 79 8.35 -8.80 -8.15
N PRO A 80 9.06 -7.81 -7.55
CA PRO A 80 9.37 -7.83 -6.13
C PRO A 80 8.10 -7.57 -5.30
N ASN A 81 7.91 -8.39 -4.26
CA ASN A 81 6.80 -8.26 -3.32
C ASN A 81 7.32 -8.25 -1.88
N MET A 82 6.62 -7.59 -0.99
CA MET A 82 6.87 -7.73 0.45
C MET A 82 6.56 -9.15 0.89
N LYS A 83 7.55 -9.84 1.47
CA LYS A 83 7.43 -11.21 1.95
C LYS A 83 6.69 -11.24 3.28
N MET A 84 5.45 -11.70 3.27
CA MET A 84 4.68 -11.90 4.49
C MET A 84 5.19 -13.12 5.27
N THR A 85 5.14 -13.06 6.58
CA THR A 85 5.71 -14.09 7.47
C THR A 85 4.69 -14.64 8.46
N GLY A 86 4.91 -15.89 8.88
CA GLY A 86 4.09 -16.56 9.88
C GLY A 86 2.70 -16.97 9.39
N LYS A 87 1.92 -17.58 10.28
CA LYS A 87 0.57 -18.08 9.98
C LYS A 87 -0.45 -16.97 9.74
N GLU A 88 -0.20 -15.78 10.27
CA GLU A 88 -1.05 -14.61 10.11
C GLU A 88 -0.65 -13.73 8.92
N GLU A 89 0.27 -14.20 8.07
CA GLU A 89 0.80 -13.43 6.94
C GLU A 89 1.17 -12.00 7.36
N GLN A 90 1.98 -11.88 8.41
CA GLN A 90 2.35 -10.59 8.98
C GLN A 90 3.48 -9.95 8.19
N CYS A 91 3.36 -8.63 7.96
CA CYS A 91 4.44 -7.81 7.39
C CYS A 91 5.69 -7.87 8.29
N PRO A 92 6.90 -8.10 7.74
CA PRO A 92 8.14 -8.20 8.52
C PRO A 92 8.50 -6.91 9.27
N PHE A 93 7.96 -5.78 8.85
CA PHE A 93 8.18 -4.48 9.49
C PHE A 93 7.13 -4.10 10.54
N LEU A 94 6.19 -4.98 10.84
CA LEU A 94 5.21 -4.78 11.92
C LEU A 94 5.84 -5.16 13.25
N ASN A 95 5.92 -4.20 14.19
CA ASN A 95 6.45 -4.47 15.52
C ASN A 95 5.36 -4.97 16.49
N GLU A 96 5.79 -5.39 17.69
CA GLU A 96 4.91 -5.92 18.74
C GLU A 96 3.84 -4.93 19.22
N LYS A 97 4.07 -3.63 19.02
CA LYS A 97 3.11 -2.55 19.36
C LYS A 97 2.09 -2.28 18.26
N GLY A 98 2.05 -3.11 17.21
CA GLY A 98 1.18 -2.90 16.06
C GLY A 98 1.55 -1.69 15.20
N ARG A 99 2.84 -1.30 15.17
CA ARG A 99 3.33 -0.16 14.39
C ARG A 99 4.29 -0.62 13.31
N CYS A 100 4.25 0.07 12.18
CA CYS A 100 5.20 -0.15 11.09
C CYS A 100 6.54 0.53 11.40
N ASN A 101 7.62 -0.24 11.50
CA ASN A 101 8.97 0.27 11.77
C ASN A 101 9.53 1.14 10.62
N ILE A 102 9.05 0.92 9.40
CA ILE A 102 9.44 1.70 8.22
C ILE A 102 8.37 2.72 7.81
N HIS A 103 7.56 3.22 8.75
CA HIS A 103 6.39 4.05 8.43
C HIS A 103 6.73 5.26 7.53
N ALA A 104 7.88 5.89 7.70
CA ALA A 104 8.32 7.04 6.91
C ALA A 104 8.71 6.68 5.46
N ILE A 105 9.22 5.46 5.25
CA ILE A 105 9.75 4.97 3.97
C ILE A 105 8.93 3.81 3.39
N ARG A 106 7.74 3.53 3.94
CA ARG A 106 6.92 2.40 3.50
C ARG A 106 6.54 2.50 2.01
N PRO A 107 6.29 1.37 1.36
CA PRO A 107 5.94 1.29 -0.06
C PRO A 107 4.76 2.17 -0.48
N GLY A 108 4.73 2.56 -1.73
CA GLY A 108 3.70 3.43 -2.30
C GLY A 108 2.30 2.90 -2.09
N ILE A 109 2.08 1.61 -2.27
CA ILE A 109 0.79 0.95 -2.03
C ILE A 109 0.35 1.08 -0.56
N CYS A 110 1.27 0.91 0.39
CA CYS A 110 1.00 1.08 1.82
C CYS A 110 0.68 2.54 2.19
N ARG A 111 1.27 3.51 1.48
CA ARG A 111 0.99 4.93 1.68
C ARG A 111 -0.34 5.36 1.09
N LEU A 112 -0.72 4.76 -0.01
CA LEU A 112 -1.99 5.04 -0.68
C LEU A 112 -3.19 4.47 0.08
N PHE A 113 -3.01 3.31 0.74
CA PHE A 113 -4.05 2.61 1.47
C PHE A 113 -4.83 3.54 2.45
N PRO A 114 -6.15 3.49 2.55
CA PRO A 114 -7.07 2.52 1.95
C PRO A 114 -7.55 2.85 0.52
N LEU A 115 -6.89 3.76 -0.17
CA LEU A 115 -7.18 4.02 -1.57
C LEU A 115 -6.44 3.03 -2.47
N GLY A 116 -7.05 2.69 -3.60
CA GLY A 116 -6.42 2.01 -4.72
C GLY A 116 -6.49 2.87 -5.98
N ARG A 117 -5.72 2.51 -7.01
CA ARG A 117 -5.76 3.14 -8.34
C ARG A 117 -6.43 2.19 -9.33
N CYS A 118 -7.34 2.71 -10.12
CA CYS A 118 -7.95 2.06 -11.28
C CYS A 118 -7.47 2.80 -12.52
N TYR A 119 -6.65 2.14 -13.33
CA TYR A 119 -6.11 2.71 -14.57
C TYR A 119 -7.13 2.57 -15.70
N ASP A 120 -7.20 3.58 -16.57
CA ASP A 120 -8.14 3.63 -17.71
C ASP A 120 -7.57 3.03 -19.02
N GLY A 121 -6.31 2.59 -19.02
CA GLY A 121 -5.62 2.08 -20.20
C GLY A 121 -5.12 3.16 -21.18
N GLU A 122 -5.44 4.42 -20.94
CA GLU A 122 -5.04 5.57 -21.80
C GLU A 122 -3.97 6.45 -21.14
N GLY A 123 -3.36 5.95 -20.05
CA GLY A 123 -2.34 6.65 -19.27
C GLY A 123 -2.90 7.48 -18.11
N GLY A 124 -4.22 7.49 -17.91
CA GLY A 124 -4.89 8.08 -16.77
C GLY A 124 -5.24 7.04 -15.70
N PHE A 125 -5.69 7.52 -14.55
CA PHE A 125 -6.22 6.69 -13.49
C PHE A 125 -7.19 7.47 -12.59
N GLN A 126 -8.06 6.72 -11.92
CA GLN A 126 -8.94 7.21 -10.87
C GLN A 126 -8.67 6.43 -9.59
N TYR A 127 -9.15 6.94 -8.47
CA TYR A 127 -9.02 6.26 -7.18
C TYR A 127 -10.31 5.55 -6.83
N PHE A 128 -10.20 4.44 -6.09
CA PHE A 128 -11.31 3.81 -5.41
C PHE A 128 -11.01 3.67 -3.91
N LEU A 129 -12.03 3.70 -3.08
CA LEU A 129 -11.89 3.55 -1.64
C LEU A 129 -12.21 2.11 -1.23
N GLN A 130 -11.23 1.42 -0.66
CA GLN A 130 -11.40 0.08 -0.07
C GLN A 130 -12.12 0.23 1.28
N ILE A 131 -13.34 -0.29 1.37
CA ILE A 131 -14.19 -0.06 2.55
C ILE A 131 -14.09 -1.15 3.60
N TYR A 132 -13.66 -2.36 3.22
CA TYR A 132 -13.62 -3.51 4.13
C TYR A 132 -12.24 -3.74 4.75
N GLU A 133 -11.19 -3.24 4.11
CA GLU A 133 -9.80 -3.51 4.51
C GLU A 133 -9.31 -2.65 5.68
N CYS A 134 -9.82 -1.46 5.84
CA CYS A 134 -9.49 -0.57 6.95
C CYS A 134 -10.62 -0.53 7.96
N LYS A 135 -10.46 -1.24 9.07
CA LYS A 135 -11.47 -1.37 10.14
C LYS A 135 -11.47 -0.21 11.14
N LYS A 136 -10.52 0.71 11.04
CA LYS A 136 -10.42 1.85 11.96
C LYS A 136 -11.62 2.79 11.81
N GLU A 137 -12.30 3.10 12.90
CA GLU A 137 -13.41 4.05 12.99
C GLU A 137 -13.23 5.00 14.19
N PRO A 138 -13.74 6.25 14.17
CA PRO A 138 -14.32 6.91 12.98
C PRO A 138 -13.27 7.39 11.99
N LYS A 139 -13.61 7.40 10.70
CA LYS A 139 -12.75 7.95 9.65
C LYS A 139 -13.10 9.40 9.36
N SER A 140 -12.12 10.29 9.40
CA SER A 140 -12.30 11.68 8.95
C SER A 140 -12.31 11.79 7.42
N LYS A 141 -13.03 12.80 6.91
CA LYS A 141 -12.98 13.14 5.49
C LYS A 141 -11.67 13.85 5.18
N VAL A 142 -10.98 13.38 4.16
CA VAL A 142 -9.72 13.97 3.66
C VAL A 142 -9.81 14.16 2.16
N LYS A 143 -9.15 15.20 1.65
CA LYS A 143 -9.01 15.40 0.21
C LYS A 143 -7.95 14.43 -0.31
N ILE A 144 -8.25 13.72 -1.40
CA ILE A 144 -7.33 12.70 -1.94
C ILE A 144 -5.95 13.28 -2.24
N LYS A 145 -5.88 14.45 -2.85
CA LYS A 145 -4.61 15.16 -3.08
C LYS A 145 -3.80 15.33 -1.78
N ASN A 146 -4.44 15.73 -0.69
CA ASN A 146 -3.73 15.93 0.59
C ASN A 146 -3.32 14.61 1.24
N TRP A 147 -4.13 13.57 1.07
CA TRP A 147 -3.79 12.21 1.52
C TRP A 147 -2.53 11.70 0.85
N GLN A 148 -2.38 11.93 -0.45
CA GLN A 148 -1.20 11.54 -1.20
C GLN A 148 0.04 12.35 -0.83
N ILE A 149 -0.05 13.67 -0.75
CA ILE A 149 1.08 14.56 -0.42
C ILE A 149 1.60 14.29 0.98
N GLY A 150 0.73 14.09 1.96
CA GLY A 150 1.12 13.79 3.34
C GLY A 150 1.68 12.39 3.54
N ARG A 151 1.47 11.45 2.59
CA ARG A 151 1.83 10.04 2.73
C ARG A 151 2.65 9.49 1.58
N ALA A 152 2.58 10.10 0.42
CA ALA A 152 3.34 9.75 -0.75
C ALA A 152 4.00 11.02 -1.30
N SER A 153 5.25 11.21 -0.99
CA SER A 153 6.10 12.17 -1.71
C SER A 153 6.45 11.59 -3.09
N CYS A 154 5.45 11.26 -3.89
CA CYS A 154 5.65 11.11 -5.32
C CYS A 154 5.43 12.49 -5.92
N ARG A 155 6.48 13.19 -6.18
CA ARG A 155 6.50 14.18 -7.24
C ARG A 155 6.57 13.36 -8.53
N GLU A 156 5.50 13.36 -9.29
CA GLU A 156 5.60 13.19 -10.73
C GLU A 156 6.21 14.46 -11.30
#